data_f9a581570f28923f097aa0e0137fc1cf
#
_entry.id   f9a581570f28923f097aa0e0137fc1cf
#
_cell.length_a   1.000
_cell.length_b   1.000
_cell.length_c   1.000
_cell.angle_alpha   90.00
_cell.angle_beta   90.00
_cell.angle_gamma   90.00
#
_symmetry.space_group_name_H-M   'P 1'
#
loop_
_entity.id
_entity.type
_entity.pdbx_description
1 polymer ?
#
loop_
_entity_poly.entity_id
_entity_poly.type
_entity_poly.pdbx_seq_one_letter_code
_entity_poly.pdbx_strand_id
1 'polypeptide(L)'
;MKNPFVTRSLSLKSIKEILISLYNDFMAKRVLASASRLTYSTLLATVPILAVVFAIARGFGYNIYIEEWFRDLLKAQPDVSEIIIGFVNSYLINTKKGVFLGIGLLFMLGTVLMLISTIEETFNDIWLVRKPRSMFRTFTDYMALLFAFPIVIVTISGLSIWMQAFNRHLIDITIIGPLMKFFIELIPYVVMSAVFVALYVFMPNTKVKFRSALWPGIAAGIAMQLFQLIYINSQIWVSNYNAIYGSFAVIPLFMLWMQISWTIILEGAELSYTIQNHDDFLSNNSQADLSYKARMVLSIKIMSIVCKRFSEGKLAYSSMQLKEQLGISMRVLSKLLYDLQQIHFLAEIMHDDKGEEVLYQPAEALNILTIGELHSRLSKLGTNVDSDILSASKEWESAILLYDEYIEKAREIKLKNL
;
A
#
# COMPACT_ATOMS: atom_id res chain seq x y z
N MET A 1 20.47 3.66 -31.06
CA MET A 1 20.05 4.55 -29.96
C MET A 1 18.61 4.99 -30.21
N LYS A 2 17.62 4.28 -29.64
CA LYS A 2 16.21 4.69 -29.72
C LYS A 2 15.90 5.53 -28.49
N ASN A 3 15.36 6.72 -28.72
CA ASN A 3 15.02 7.72 -27.71
C ASN A 3 14.05 7.11 -26.65
N PRO A 4 14.36 7.12 -25.34
CA PRO A 4 13.51 6.52 -24.31
C PRO A 4 12.36 7.46 -23.85
N PHE A 5 12.12 8.59 -24.51
CA PHE A 5 11.10 9.57 -24.14
C PHE A 5 9.93 9.64 -25.13
N VAL A 6 9.37 8.50 -25.50
CA VAL A 6 8.05 8.52 -26.15
C VAL A 6 7.01 8.45 -25.02
N THR A 7 6.51 9.60 -24.60
CA THR A 7 5.23 9.73 -23.88
C THR A 7 4.14 9.24 -24.83
N ARG A 8 3.84 7.94 -24.78
CA ARG A 8 2.66 7.39 -25.44
C ARG A 8 1.42 8.03 -24.79
N SER A 9 0.72 8.86 -25.57
CA SER A 9 -0.60 9.35 -25.20
C SER A 9 -1.49 8.15 -24.83
N LEU A 10 -2.15 8.22 -23.69
CA LEU A 10 -3.14 7.23 -23.27
C LEU A 10 -4.22 7.14 -24.36
N SER A 11 -4.19 6.09 -25.12
CA SER A 11 -5.22 5.82 -26.13
C SER A 11 -6.52 5.44 -25.40
N LEU A 12 -7.69 5.74 -25.97
CA LEU A 12 -9.00 5.32 -25.45
C LEU A 12 -9.05 3.80 -25.19
N LYS A 13 -8.34 3.01 -25.99
CA LYS A 13 -8.19 1.56 -25.82
C LYS A 13 -7.42 1.23 -24.53
N SER A 14 -6.33 1.95 -24.24
CA SER A 14 -5.56 1.78 -23.00
C SER A 14 -6.38 2.15 -21.76
N ILE A 15 -7.22 3.18 -21.83
CA ILE A 15 -8.11 3.57 -20.71
C ILE A 15 -9.13 2.45 -20.43
N LYS A 16 -9.74 1.87 -21.47
CA LYS A 16 -10.67 0.76 -21.29
C LYS A 16 -9.99 -0.47 -20.70
N GLU A 17 -8.79 -0.81 -21.13
CA GLU A 17 -8.00 -1.92 -20.60
C GLU A 17 -7.62 -1.69 -19.13
N ILE A 18 -7.24 -0.47 -18.74
CA ILE A 18 -6.97 -0.08 -17.36
C ILE A 18 -8.24 -0.25 -16.51
N LEU A 19 -9.41 0.22 -16.97
CA LEU A 19 -10.66 0.10 -16.22
C LEU A 19 -11.10 -1.37 -16.03
N ILE A 20 -10.95 -2.20 -17.07
CA ILE A 20 -11.24 -3.64 -16.97
C ILE A 20 -10.27 -4.30 -15.99
N SER A 21 -8.99 -3.95 -16.03
CA SER A 21 -7.99 -4.48 -15.10
C SER A 21 -8.30 -4.07 -13.67
N LEU A 22 -8.62 -2.79 -13.42
CA LEU A 22 -9.03 -2.30 -12.10
C LEU A 22 -10.23 -3.09 -11.55
N TYR A 23 -11.25 -3.32 -12.37
CA TYR A 23 -12.41 -4.10 -11.94
C TYR A 23 -12.06 -5.54 -11.59
N ASN A 24 -11.22 -6.19 -12.40
CA ASN A 24 -10.78 -7.55 -12.14
C ASN A 24 -9.87 -7.64 -10.91
N ASP A 25 -8.95 -6.68 -10.73
CA ASP A 25 -8.05 -6.63 -9.57
C ASP A 25 -8.80 -6.26 -8.28
N PHE A 26 -9.82 -5.38 -8.35
CA PHE A 26 -10.73 -5.10 -7.26
C PHE A 26 -11.37 -6.37 -6.70
N MET A 27 -11.88 -7.21 -7.60
CA MET A 27 -12.49 -8.49 -7.21
C MET A 27 -11.45 -9.53 -6.76
N ALA A 28 -10.31 -9.63 -7.45
CA ALA A 28 -9.27 -10.61 -7.18
C ALA A 28 -8.46 -10.30 -5.90
N LYS A 29 -8.13 -9.04 -5.65
CA LYS A 29 -7.31 -8.60 -4.51
C LYS A 29 -8.12 -8.36 -3.24
N ARG A 30 -9.43 -8.60 -3.28
CA ARG A 30 -10.31 -8.43 -2.11
C ARG A 30 -10.18 -7.04 -1.46
N VAL A 31 -10.10 -5.98 -2.26
CA VAL A 31 -9.98 -4.58 -1.79
C VAL A 31 -11.02 -4.26 -0.73
N LEU A 32 -12.26 -4.72 -0.90
CA LEU A 32 -13.32 -4.56 0.10
C LEU A 32 -12.98 -5.23 1.43
N ALA A 33 -12.37 -6.42 1.42
CA ALA A 33 -11.96 -7.09 2.67
C ALA A 33 -10.82 -6.32 3.36
N SER A 34 -9.88 -5.79 2.61
CA SER A 34 -8.81 -4.92 3.13
C SER A 34 -9.37 -3.61 3.68
N ALA A 35 -10.31 -2.98 2.98
CA ALA A 35 -11.00 -1.79 3.46
C ALA A 35 -11.79 -2.06 4.77
N SER A 36 -12.44 -3.23 4.89
CA SER A 36 -13.13 -3.64 6.13
C SER A 36 -12.14 -3.84 7.28
N ARG A 37 -11.00 -4.48 7.04
CA ARG A 37 -9.92 -4.64 8.03
C ARG A 37 -9.41 -3.28 8.53
N LEU A 38 -9.15 -2.36 7.60
CA LEU A 38 -8.71 -1.00 7.93
C LEU A 38 -9.78 -0.20 8.66
N THR A 39 -11.05 -0.33 8.26
CA THR A 39 -12.18 0.31 8.96
C THR A 39 -12.25 -0.11 10.41
N TYR A 40 -12.22 -1.40 10.68
CA TYR A 40 -12.21 -1.93 12.04
C TYR A 40 -11.01 -1.45 12.85
N SER A 41 -9.81 -1.56 12.29
CA SER A 41 -8.57 -1.11 12.93
C SER A 41 -8.58 0.39 13.20
N THR A 42 -9.08 1.21 12.25
CA THR A 42 -9.20 2.66 12.42
C THR A 42 -10.22 3.02 13.49
N LEU A 43 -11.36 2.33 13.53
CA LEU A 43 -12.37 2.55 14.56
C LEU A 43 -11.79 2.32 15.96
N LEU A 44 -11.07 1.22 16.16
CA LEU A 44 -10.42 0.92 17.44
C LEU A 44 -9.31 1.92 17.80
N ALA A 45 -8.58 2.38 16.80
CA ALA A 45 -7.47 3.32 17.00
C ALA A 45 -7.92 4.80 17.07
N THR A 46 -9.18 5.13 16.74
CA THR A 46 -9.66 6.53 16.67
C THR A 46 -9.46 7.26 17.99
N VAL A 47 -9.90 6.68 19.10
CA VAL A 47 -9.73 7.30 20.44
C VAL A 47 -8.24 7.36 20.83
N PRO A 48 -7.44 6.31 20.72
CA PRO A 48 -5.99 6.35 20.93
C PRO A 48 -5.26 7.41 20.10
N ILE A 49 -5.54 7.50 18.80
CA ILE A 49 -4.91 8.49 17.91
C ILE A 49 -5.19 9.91 18.42
N LEU A 50 -6.46 10.21 18.66
CA LEU A 50 -6.85 11.54 19.11
C LEU A 50 -6.30 11.86 20.49
N ALA A 51 -6.27 10.89 21.42
CA ALA A 51 -5.66 11.10 22.73
C ALA A 51 -4.18 11.48 22.61
N VAL A 52 -3.43 10.79 21.74
CA VAL A 52 -2.00 11.10 21.48
C VAL A 52 -1.85 12.46 20.79
N VAL A 53 -2.63 12.72 19.73
CA VAL A 53 -2.61 14.00 19.00
C VAL A 53 -2.97 15.17 19.92
N PHE A 54 -4.04 15.03 20.73
CA PHE A 54 -4.44 16.06 21.66
C PHE A 54 -3.44 16.26 22.79
N ALA A 55 -2.80 15.18 23.29
CA ALA A 55 -1.74 15.29 24.29
C ALA A 55 -0.53 16.09 23.75
N ILE A 56 -0.12 15.80 22.51
CA ILE A 56 0.95 16.53 21.81
C ILE A 56 0.55 18.00 21.60
N ALA A 57 -0.64 18.25 21.01
CA ALA A 57 -1.13 19.59 20.73
C ALA A 57 -1.28 20.43 22.01
N ARG A 58 -1.75 19.84 23.11
CA ARG A 58 -1.85 20.49 24.41
C ARG A 58 -0.48 20.85 24.98
N GLY A 59 0.53 20.02 24.76
CA GLY A 59 1.91 20.30 25.14
C GLY A 59 2.47 21.56 24.45
N PHE A 60 1.99 21.85 23.22
CA PHE A 60 2.32 23.04 22.45
C PHE A 60 1.32 24.21 22.60
N GLY A 61 0.23 24.04 23.39
CA GLY A 61 -0.80 25.08 23.56
C GLY A 61 -1.84 25.15 22.43
N TYR A 62 -1.91 24.16 21.53
CA TYR A 62 -2.76 24.15 20.32
C TYR A 62 -4.06 23.33 20.49
N ASN A 63 -4.51 23.02 21.70
CA ASN A 63 -5.66 22.14 21.96
C ASN A 63 -6.96 22.61 21.28
N ILE A 64 -7.25 23.90 21.26
CA ILE A 64 -8.48 24.46 20.67
C ILE A 64 -8.49 24.23 19.16
N TYR A 65 -7.38 24.47 18.47
CA TYR A 65 -7.28 24.31 17.01
C TYR A 65 -7.47 22.85 16.58
N ILE A 66 -6.98 21.88 17.37
CA ILE A 66 -7.14 20.47 17.08
C ILE A 66 -8.60 20.00 17.27
N GLU A 67 -9.29 20.51 18.30
CA GLU A 67 -10.71 20.21 18.50
C GLU A 67 -11.57 20.77 17.37
N GLU A 68 -11.35 22.01 16.96
CA GLU A 68 -12.07 22.65 15.84
C GLU A 68 -11.81 21.88 14.53
N TRP A 69 -10.55 21.55 14.25
CA TRP A 69 -10.20 20.75 13.09
C TRP A 69 -10.90 19.39 13.08
N PHE A 70 -10.96 18.71 14.23
CA PHE A 70 -11.61 17.41 14.34
C PHE A 70 -13.12 17.49 14.13
N ARG A 71 -13.76 18.55 14.65
CA ARG A 71 -15.19 18.84 14.38
C ARG A 71 -15.44 19.11 12.90
N ASP A 72 -14.56 19.84 12.25
CA ASP A 72 -14.64 20.11 10.80
C ASP A 72 -14.41 18.84 9.97
N LEU A 73 -13.49 17.97 10.36
CA LEU A 73 -13.22 16.70 9.71
C LEU A 73 -14.45 15.78 9.75
N LEU A 74 -15.12 15.73 10.90
CA LEU A 74 -16.32 14.92 11.11
C LEU A 74 -17.63 15.73 10.99
N LYS A 75 -17.61 16.80 10.20
CA LYS A 75 -18.81 17.63 9.94
C LYS A 75 -20.02 16.83 9.46
N ALA A 76 -19.77 15.72 8.77
CA ALA A 76 -20.76 14.75 8.33
C ALA A 76 -21.29 13.87 9.49
N GLN A 77 -20.65 13.87 10.66
CA GLN A 77 -20.95 13.00 11.80
C GLN A 77 -20.77 13.77 13.13
N PRO A 78 -21.57 14.83 13.37
CA PRO A 78 -21.37 15.70 14.54
C PRO A 78 -21.51 14.95 15.88
N ASP A 79 -22.46 14.02 15.98
CA ASP A 79 -22.68 13.22 17.19
C ASP A 79 -21.47 12.32 17.51
N VAL A 80 -20.85 11.71 16.49
CA VAL A 80 -19.62 10.90 16.63
C VAL A 80 -18.47 11.78 17.12
N SER A 81 -18.33 12.97 16.53
CA SER A 81 -17.30 13.94 16.90
C SER A 81 -17.37 14.29 18.38
N GLU A 82 -18.56 14.63 18.89
CA GLU A 82 -18.76 14.99 20.30
C GLU A 82 -18.48 13.80 21.25
N ILE A 83 -18.95 12.60 20.90
CA ILE A 83 -18.69 11.38 21.69
C ILE A 83 -17.18 11.14 21.80
N ILE A 84 -16.45 11.20 20.68
CA ILE A 84 -15.02 10.93 20.66
C ILE A 84 -14.23 12.00 21.42
N ILE A 85 -14.53 13.29 21.19
CA ILE A 85 -13.90 14.40 21.93
C ILE A 85 -14.18 14.26 23.43
N GLY A 86 -15.39 13.90 23.82
CA GLY A 86 -15.76 13.66 25.20
C GLY A 86 -14.92 12.54 25.84
N PHE A 87 -14.70 11.43 25.17
CA PHE A 87 -13.83 10.35 25.65
C PHE A 87 -12.37 10.80 25.78
N VAL A 88 -11.82 11.50 24.78
CA VAL A 88 -10.45 11.98 24.81
C VAL A 88 -10.23 12.99 25.93
N ASN A 89 -11.12 13.96 26.08
CA ASN A 89 -11.03 14.96 27.16
C ASN A 89 -11.18 14.34 28.53
N SER A 90 -12.12 13.40 28.71
CA SER A 90 -12.28 12.65 29.94
C SER A 90 -11.02 11.87 30.32
N TYR A 91 -10.38 11.23 29.35
CA TYR A 91 -9.11 10.52 29.56
C TYR A 91 -8.01 11.49 30.00
N LEU A 92 -7.82 12.61 29.29
CA LEU A 92 -6.76 13.58 29.55
C LEU A 92 -6.95 14.35 30.87
N ILE A 93 -8.21 14.58 31.32
CA ILE A 93 -8.52 15.30 32.55
C ILE A 93 -8.45 14.39 33.76
N ASN A 94 -9.03 13.17 33.65
CA ASN A 94 -9.17 12.27 34.79
C ASN A 94 -7.89 11.52 35.15
N THR A 95 -6.93 11.43 34.24
CA THR A 95 -5.68 10.70 34.45
C THR A 95 -4.60 11.60 35.09
N LYS A 96 -4.94 12.33 36.14
CA LYS A 96 -4.01 13.27 36.83
C LYS A 96 -2.86 12.62 37.64
N LYS A 97 -2.78 11.30 37.71
CA LYS A 97 -1.74 10.60 38.50
C LYS A 97 -0.71 9.95 37.58
N GLY A 98 0.38 10.67 37.40
CA GLY A 98 1.62 10.45 36.60
C GLY A 98 1.92 9.08 35.98
N VAL A 99 1.95 8.00 36.77
CA VAL A 99 2.36 6.67 36.24
C VAL A 99 1.30 6.02 35.36
N PHE A 100 0.02 6.10 35.75
CA PHE A 100 -1.08 5.55 34.96
C PHE A 100 -1.29 6.30 33.65
N LEU A 101 -1.02 7.60 33.63
CA LEU A 101 -1.06 8.40 32.40
C LEU A 101 0.03 7.91 31.42
N GLY A 102 1.26 7.68 31.91
CA GLY A 102 2.37 7.22 31.09
C GLY A 102 2.12 5.85 30.48
N ILE A 103 1.68 4.86 31.26
CA ILE A 103 1.39 3.50 30.80
C ILE A 103 0.24 3.52 29.78
N GLY A 104 -0.84 4.25 30.07
CA GLY A 104 -1.96 4.37 29.15
C GLY A 104 -1.59 5.03 27.84
N LEU A 105 -0.74 6.06 27.86
CA LEU A 105 -0.27 6.75 26.67
C LEU A 105 0.65 5.87 25.82
N LEU A 106 1.52 5.06 26.46
CA LEU A 106 2.32 4.05 25.79
C LEU A 106 1.46 2.98 25.11
N PHE A 107 0.39 2.51 25.77
CA PHE A 107 -0.54 1.56 25.19
C PHE A 107 -1.26 2.17 23.97
N MET A 108 -1.73 3.42 24.09
CA MET A 108 -2.37 4.15 23.00
C MET A 108 -1.41 4.35 21.84
N LEU A 109 -0.15 4.70 22.10
CA LEU A 109 0.89 4.82 21.09
C LEU A 109 1.11 3.48 20.37
N GLY A 110 1.18 2.37 21.10
CA GLY A 110 1.26 1.03 20.52
C GLY A 110 0.09 0.73 19.56
N THR A 111 -1.14 1.10 19.96
CA THR A 111 -2.33 0.92 19.10
C THR A 111 -2.24 1.75 17.80
N VAL A 112 -1.74 2.98 17.90
CA VAL A 112 -1.51 3.85 16.71
C VAL A 112 -0.49 3.24 15.78
N LEU A 113 0.64 2.76 16.33
CA LEU A 113 1.68 2.11 15.54
C LEU A 113 1.17 0.84 14.85
N MET A 114 0.33 0.05 15.53
CA MET A 114 -0.31 -1.12 14.94
C MET A 114 -1.23 -0.74 13.77
N LEU A 115 -2.02 0.32 13.88
CA LEU A 115 -2.84 0.79 12.77
C LEU A 115 -1.98 1.22 11.58
N ILE A 116 -0.93 2.03 11.79
CA ILE A 116 -0.08 2.49 10.70
C ILE A 116 0.62 1.29 10.03
N SER A 117 1.06 0.30 10.81
CA SER A 117 1.61 -0.95 10.28
C SER A 117 0.58 -1.71 9.41
N THR A 118 -0.68 -1.79 9.84
CA THR A 118 -1.76 -2.44 9.06
C THR A 118 -2.04 -1.70 7.75
N ILE A 119 -1.97 -0.35 7.78
CA ILE A 119 -2.09 0.46 6.56
C ILE A 119 -0.89 0.18 5.63
N GLU A 120 0.34 0.21 6.15
CA GLU A 120 1.55 -0.08 5.36
C GLU A 120 1.50 -1.47 4.74
N GLU A 121 1.14 -2.52 5.50
CA GLU A 121 0.95 -3.87 4.99
C GLU A 121 -0.03 -3.91 3.83
N THR A 122 -1.18 -3.23 3.97
CA THR A 122 -2.20 -3.20 2.91
C THR A 122 -1.69 -2.53 1.64
N PHE A 123 -0.93 -1.43 1.78
CA PHE A 123 -0.30 -0.78 0.63
C PHE A 123 0.80 -1.63 0.01
N ASN A 124 1.61 -2.30 0.83
CA ASN A 124 2.65 -3.23 0.37
C ASN A 124 2.04 -4.42 -0.38
N ASP A 125 0.88 -4.93 0.05
CA ASP A 125 0.13 -5.98 -0.65
C ASP A 125 -0.33 -5.51 -2.05
N ILE A 126 -0.85 -4.28 -2.16
CA ILE A 126 -1.22 -3.66 -3.45
C ILE A 126 0.00 -3.55 -4.37
N TRP A 127 1.13 -3.09 -3.82
CA TRP A 127 2.38 -2.90 -4.55
C TRP A 127 3.20 -4.18 -4.71
N LEU A 128 2.71 -5.33 -4.24
CA LEU A 128 3.36 -6.64 -4.28
C LEU A 128 4.76 -6.64 -3.63
N VAL A 129 4.93 -5.81 -2.60
CA VAL A 129 6.16 -5.72 -1.81
C VAL A 129 6.08 -6.76 -0.69
N ARG A 130 6.98 -7.74 -0.69
CA ARG A 130 6.97 -8.85 0.28
C ARG A 130 7.84 -8.62 1.50
N LYS A 131 8.74 -7.66 1.47
CA LYS A 131 9.67 -7.38 2.56
C LYS A 131 9.18 -6.17 3.35
N PRO A 132 8.79 -6.35 4.63
CA PRO A 132 8.42 -5.22 5.49
C PRO A 132 9.65 -4.35 5.76
N ARG A 133 9.44 -3.10 6.16
CA ARG A 133 10.49 -2.22 6.66
C ARG A 133 11.11 -2.81 7.93
N SER A 134 12.38 -2.46 8.23
CA SER A 134 12.97 -2.83 9.51
C SER A 134 12.20 -2.18 10.67
N MET A 135 12.06 -2.86 11.80
CA MET A 135 11.31 -2.35 12.96
C MET A 135 11.79 -0.98 13.44
N PHE A 136 13.08 -0.73 13.39
CA PHE A 136 13.65 0.56 13.81
C PHE A 136 13.25 1.69 12.85
N ARG A 137 13.31 1.45 11.53
CA ARG A 137 12.89 2.43 10.52
C ARG A 137 11.39 2.68 10.59
N THR A 138 10.59 1.63 10.74
CA THR A 138 9.14 1.71 10.94
C THR A 138 8.80 2.61 12.14
N PHE A 139 9.45 2.39 13.28
CA PHE A 139 9.24 3.19 14.48
C PHE A 139 9.60 4.67 14.26
N THR A 140 10.77 4.94 13.66
CA THR A 140 11.25 6.31 13.42
C THR A 140 10.34 7.06 12.45
N ASP A 141 9.97 6.43 11.33
CA ASP A 141 9.11 7.04 10.31
C ASP A 141 7.73 7.34 10.88
N TYR A 142 7.16 6.42 11.68
CA TYR A 142 5.82 6.60 12.27
C TYR A 142 5.82 7.64 13.38
N MET A 143 6.89 7.70 14.18
CA MET A 143 7.08 8.77 15.15
C MET A 143 7.16 10.13 14.47
N ALA A 144 7.95 10.23 13.38
CA ALA A 144 8.04 11.47 12.60
C ALA A 144 6.67 11.91 12.07
N LEU A 145 5.87 10.99 11.52
CA LEU A 145 4.51 11.27 11.06
C LEU A 145 3.60 11.71 12.21
N LEU A 146 3.66 11.05 13.35
CA LEU A 146 2.82 11.37 14.52
C LEU A 146 3.09 12.78 15.05
N PHE A 147 4.37 13.21 15.09
CA PHE A 147 4.73 14.56 15.51
C PHE A 147 4.46 15.61 14.43
N ALA A 148 4.63 15.27 13.14
CA ALA A 148 4.35 16.18 12.04
C ALA A 148 2.84 16.46 11.88
N PHE A 149 1.99 15.47 12.17
CA PHE A 149 0.55 15.54 11.92
C PHE A 149 -0.14 16.71 12.66
N PRO A 150 0.05 16.94 13.98
CA PRO A 150 -0.52 18.11 14.67
C PRO A 150 -0.03 19.44 14.07
N ILE A 151 1.24 19.53 13.68
CA ILE A 151 1.83 20.75 13.09
C ILE A 151 1.17 21.06 11.76
N VAL A 152 0.98 20.05 10.91
CA VAL A 152 0.30 20.17 9.62
C VAL A 152 -1.15 20.62 9.80
N ILE A 153 -1.87 20.04 10.76
CA ILE A 153 -3.27 20.41 11.09
C ILE A 153 -3.35 21.86 11.50
N VAL A 154 -2.52 22.29 12.45
CA VAL A 154 -2.50 23.69 12.93
C VAL A 154 -2.19 24.65 11.80
N THR A 155 -1.25 24.29 10.91
CA THR A 155 -0.89 25.11 9.74
C THR A 155 -2.06 25.24 8.77
N ILE A 156 -2.75 24.13 8.45
CA ILE A 156 -3.91 24.14 7.55
C ILE A 156 -5.08 24.94 8.18
N SER A 157 -5.34 24.73 9.47
CA SER A 157 -6.40 25.45 10.18
C SER A 157 -6.11 26.96 10.25
N GLY A 158 -4.86 27.32 10.56
CA GLY A 158 -4.42 28.71 10.57
C GLY A 158 -4.53 29.38 9.20
N LEU A 159 -4.17 28.66 8.12
CA LEU A 159 -4.32 29.14 6.75
C LEU A 159 -5.81 29.32 6.39
N SER A 160 -6.67 28.41 6.77
CA SER A 160 -8.13 28.51 6.55
C SER A 160 -8.75 29.70 7.25
N ILE A 161 -8.37 29.96 8.51
CA ILE A 161 -8.85 31.13 9.28
C ILE A 161 -8.35 32.43 8.63
N TRP A 162 -7.07 32.49 8.28
CA TRP A 162 -6.48 33.64 7.58
C TRP A 162 -7.19 33.91 6.26
N MET A 163 -7.47 32.90 5.48
CA MET A 163 -8.19 33.03 4.20
C MET A 163 -9.63 33.50 4.39
N GLN A 164 -10.33 33.03 5.42
CA GLN A 164 -11.69 33.50 5.73
C GLN A 164 -11.68 34.98 6.15
N ALA A 165 -10.70 35.41 6.95
CA ALA A 165 -10.53 36.83 7.33
C ALA A 165 -10.22 37.70 6.12
N PHE A 166 -9.34 37.21 5.24
CA PHE A 166 -8.97 37.91 4.01
C PHE A 166 -10.14 38.03 3.02
N ASN A 167 -10.98 36.97 2.94
CA ASN A 167 -12.16 36.94 2.08
C ASN A 167 -13.22 37.99 2.51
N ARG A 168 -13.39 38.24 3.82
CA ARG A 168 -14.33 39.27 4.31
C ARG A 168 -13.98 40.70 3.81
N HIS A 169 -12.70 40.97 3.57
CA HIS A 169 -12.25 42.28 3.05
C HIS A 169 -12.31 42.39 1.52
N LEU A 170 -12.37 41.25 0.78
CA LEU A 170 -12.33 41.23 -0.69
C LEU A 170 -13.70 41.02 -1.34
N ILE A 171 -14.72 40.57 -0.59
CA ILE A 171 -16.08 40.33 -1.14
C ILE A 171 -16.73 41.60 -1.68
N ASP A 172 -16.30 42.80 -1.20
CA ASP A 172 -16.82 44.09 -1.65
C ASP A 172 -16.29 44.51 -3.05
N ILE A 173 -15.36 43.75 -3.65
CA ILE A 173 -14.83 44.05 -4.97
C ILE A 173 -15.57 43.25 -6.03
N THR A 174 -16.44 43.87 -6.77
CA THR A 174 -17.46 43.31 -7.67
C THR A 174 -16.93 42.31 -8.73
N ILE A 175 -15.66 42.40 -9.14
CA ILE A 175 -15.10 41.59 -10.22
C ILE A 175 -14.20 40.44 -9.64
N ILE A 176 -13.50 40.68 -8.55
CA ILE A 176 -12.52 39.76 -7.99
C ILE A 176 -13.18 38.77 -7.01
N GLY A 177 -14.28 39.14 -6.36
CA GLY A 177 -14.99 38.34 -5.36
C GLY A 177 -15.42 36.95 -5.84
N PRO A 178 -16.09 36.76 -6.99
CA PRO A 178 -16.49 35.46 -7.51
C PRO A 178 -15.32 34.55 -7.86
N LEU A 179 -14.25 35.11 -8.42
CA LEU A 179 -13.04 34.35 -8.76
C LEU A 179 -12.33 33.83 -7.51
N MET A 180 -12.22 34.72 -6.51
CA MET A 180 -11.60 34.39 -5.22
C MET A 180 -12.40 33.29 -4.49
N LYS A 181 -13.72 33.39 -4.49
CA LYS A 181 -14.62 32.37 -3.93
C LYS A 181 -14.38 31.01 -4.57
N PHE A 182 -14.28 30.95 -5.89
CA PHE A 182 -14.00 29.73 -6.63
C PHE A 182 -12.66 29.09 -6.20
N PHE A 183 -11.59 29.88 -6.06
CA PHE A 183 -10.30 29.35 -5.60
C PHE A 183 -10.35 28.85 -4.15
N ILE A 184 -11.08 29.54 -3.26
CA ILE A 184 -11.25 29.12 -1.88
C ILE A 184 -12.03 27.80 -1.80
N GLU A 185 -13.09 27.64 -2.58
CA GLU A 185 -13.87 26.41 -2.66
C GLU A 185 -13.07 25.24 -3.25
N LEU A 186 -12.04 25.50 -4.03
CA LEU A 186 -11.15 24.48 -4.62
C LEU A 186 -10.13 23.92 -3.60
N ILE A 187 -9.79 24.69 -2.55
CA ILE A 187 -8.74 24.32 -1.59
C ILE A 187 -8.94 22.94 -0.96
N PRO A 188 -10.12 22.57 -0.45
CA PRO A 188 -10.32 21.24 0.13
C PRO A 188 -10.01 20.10 -0.84
N TYR A 189 -10.33 20.27 -2.12
CA TYR A 189 -10.03 19.31 -3.17
C TYR A 189 -8.52 19.17 -3.42
N VAL A 190 -7.82 20.31 -3.46
CA VAL A 190 -6.37 20.35 -3.66
C VAL A 190 -5.64 19.74 -2.47
N VAL A 191 -6.02 20.12 -1.26
CA VAL A 191 -5.42 19.59 -0.02
C VAL A 191 -5.63 18.09 0.08
N MET A 192 -6.86 17.60 -0.15
CA MET A 192 -7.17 16.18 -0.09
C MET A 192 -6.42 15.38 -1.16
N SER A 193 -6.36 15.92 -2.39
CA SER A 193 -5.57 15.33 -3.47
C SER A 193 -4.09 15.26 -3.11
N ALA A 194 -3.52 16.32 -2.53
CA ALA A 194 -2.13 16.34 -2.11
C ALA A 194 -1.83 15.31 -1.01
N VAL A 195 -2.74 15.15 -0.04
CA VAL A 195 -2.64 14.13 1.01
C VAL A 195 -2.64 12.73 0.40
N PHE A 196 -3.52 12.44 -0.56
CA PHE A 196 -3.57 11.11 -1.19
C PHE A 196 -2.36 10.86 -2.10
N VAL A 197 -1.88 11.86 -2.84
CA VAL A 197 -0.62 11.75 -3.58
C VAL A 197 0.54 11.42 -2.64
N ALA A 198 0.65 12.13 -1.52
CA ALA A 198 1.67 11.87 -0.50
C ALA A 198 1.53 10.44 0.07
N LEU A 199 0.30 10.01 0.40
CA LEU A 199 0.02 8.68 0.90
C LEU A 199 0.48 7.60 -0.10
N TYR A 200 0.16 7.76 -1.38
CA TYR A 200 0.53 6.80 -2.43
C TYR A 200 2.03 6.73 -2.71
N VAL A 201 2.75 7.83 -2.49
CA VAL A 201 4.22 7.89 -2.67
C VAL A 201 4.98 7.35 -1.47
N PHE A 202 4.55 7.70 -0.24
CA PHE A 202 5.34 7.44 0.96
C PHE A 202 4.96 6.16 1.70
N MET A 203 3.70 5.70 1.56
CA MET A 203 3.23 4.55 2.33
C MET A 203 3.81 3.21 1.85
N PRO A 204 3.88 2.90 0.55
CA PRO A 204 4.48 1.66 0.08
C PRO A 204 5.98 1.61 0.36
N ASN A 205 6.50 0.44 0.76
CA ASN A 205 7.94 0.23 0.92
C ASN A 205 8.64 -0.06 -0.43
N THR A 206 8.38 0.79 -1.43
CA THR A 206 8.97 0.72 -2.77
C THR A 206 9.06 2.11 -3.40
N LYS A 207 9.85 2.25 -4.46
CA LYS A 207 9.99 3.54 -5.17
C LYS A 207 8.78 3.79 -6.07
N VAL A 208 7.88 4.64 -5.62
CA VAL A 208 6.72 5.09 -6.39
C VAL A 208 7.07 6.37 -7.15
N LYS A 209 6.85 6.37 -8.47
CA LYS A 209 7.06 7.56 -9.30
C LYS A 209 5.96 8.59 -9.00
N PHE A 210 6.34 9.82 -8.68
CA PHE A 210 5.38 10.90 -8.38
C PHE A 210 4.29 11.06 -9.47
N ARG A 211 4.67 10.95 -10.75
CA ARG A 211 3.71 11.05 -11.87
C ARG A 211 2.66 9.95 -11.86
N SER A 212 2.99 8.75 -11.38
CA SER A 212 2.06 7.62 -11.29
C SER A 212 1.09 7.76 -10.11
N ALA A 213 1.47 8.49 -9.05
CA ALA A 213 0.64 8.77 -7.90
C ALA A 213 -0.23 10.04 -8.09
N LEU A 214 0.20 11.00 -8.92
CA LEU A 214 -0.44 12.30 -9.06
C LEU A 214 -1.89 12.20 -9.54
N TRP A 215 -2.13 11.53 -10.68
CA TRP A 215 -3.48 11.42 -11.24
C TRP A 215 -4.43 10.58 -10.37
N PRO A 216 -4.01 9.41 -9.85
CA PRO A 216 -4.82 8.67 -8.88
C PRO A 216 -5.12 9.46 -7.60
N GLY A 217 -4.14 10.21 -7.08
CA GLY A 217 -4.35 11.04 -5.89
C GLY A 217 -5.37 12.16 -6.12
N ILE A 218 -5.34 12.81 -7.30
CA ILE A 218 -6.34 13.80 -7.69
C ILE A 218 -7.72 13.14 -7.83
N ALA A 219 -7.81 12.00 -8.52
CA ALA A 219 -9.06 11.28 -8.71
C ALA A 219 -9.67 10.83 -7.38
N ALA A 220 -8.86 10.25 -6.48
CA ALA A 220 -9.30 9.85 -5.15
C ALA A 220 -9.70 11.05 -4.28
N GLY A 221 -8.97 12.18 -4.36
CA GLY A 221 -9.33 13.42 -3.66
C GLY A 221 -10.69 13.98 -4.10
N ILE A 222 -10.93 14.01 -5.40
CA ILE A 222 -12.24 14.42 -5.95
C ILE A 222 -13.32 13.43 -5.54
N ALA A 223 -13.08 12.11 -5.68
CA ALA A 223 -14.04 11.08 -5.29
C ALA A 223 -14.40 11.16 -3.80
N MET A 224 -13.43 11.42 -2.92
CA MET A 224 -13.66 11.58 -1.48
C MET A 224 -14.54 12.80 -1.19
N GLN A 225 -14.29 13.94 -1.83
CA GLN A 225 -15.09 15.14 -1.65
C GLN A 225 -16.54 14.94 -2.17
N LEU A 226 -16.69 14.31 -3.33
CA LEU A 226 -18.00 13.96 -3.85
C LEU A 226 -18.74 12.97 -2.93
N PHE A 227 -18.05 11.96 -2.44
CA PHE A 227 -18.62 11.02 -1.47
C PHE A 227 -19.07 11.75 -0.21
N GLN A 228 -18.27 12.66 0.33
CA GLN A 228 -18.60 13.45 1.52
C GLN A 228 -19.85 14.31 1.29
N LEU A 229 -19.98 14.95 0.12
CA LEU A 229 -21.17 15.73 -0.24
C LEU A 229 -22.42 14.84 -0.32
N ILE A 230 -22.34 13.67 -0.99
CA ILE A 230 -23.44 12.71 -1.09
C ILE A 230 -23.81 12.21 0.29
N TYR A 231 -22.83 11.88 1.12
CA TYR A 231 -23.06 11.35 2.45
C TYR A 231 -23.75 12.38 3.36
N ILE A 232 -23.31 13.64 3.38
CA ILE A 232 -23.97 14.73 4.15
C ILE A 232 -25.40 14.90 3.69
N ASN A 233 -25.65 14.96 2.38
CA ASN A 233 -27.00 15.12 1.85
C ASN A 233 -27.90 13.91 2.14
N SER A 234 -27.34 12.70 2.16
CA SER A 234 -28.08 11.48 2.48
C SER A 234 -28.51 11.39 3.93
N GLN A 235 -27.84 12.07 4.86
CA GLN A 235 -28.21 12.11 6.28
C GLN A 235 -29.61 12.73 6.52
N ILE A 236 -30.07 13.61 5.62
CA ILE A 236 -31.44 14.13 5.66
C ILE A 236 -32.46 12.99 5.53
N TRP A 237 -32.14 11.96 4.72
CA TRP A 237 -32.98 10.77 4.55
C TRP A 237 -32.84 9.79 5.70
N VAL A 238 -31.63 9.72 6.28
CA VAL A 238 -31.29 8.85 7.42
C VAL A 238 -31.93 9.35 8.74
N SER A 239 -32.29 10.63 8.84
CA SER A 239 -33.00 11.16 10.01
C SER A 239 -34.32 10.41 10.29
N ASN A 240 -34.95 9.86 9.25
CA ASN A 240 -36.12 9.00 9.41
C ASN A 240 -35.78 7.61 10.01
N TYR A 241 -34.53 7.11 9.79
CA TYR A 241 -34.03 5.88 10.41
C TYR A 241 -33.65 6.10 11.88
N ASN A 242 -33.22 7.31 12.27
CA ASN A 242 -32.97 7.65 13.65
C ASN A 242 -34.24 7.55 14.53
N ALA A 243 -35.41 7.66 13.93
CA ALA A 243 -36.68 7.44 14.66
C ALA A 243 -36.86 5.98 15.10
N ILE A 244 -36.26 5.01 14.38
CA ILE A 244 -36.38 3.58 14.70
C ILE A 244 -35.20 3.09 15.54
N TYR A 245 -33.96 3.45 15.14
CA TYR A 245 -32.72 2.95 15.75
C TYR A 245 -32.08 3.90 16.77
N GLY A 246 -32.55 5.16 16.87
CA GLY A 246 -32.03 6.16 17.83
C GLY A 246 -30.52 6.36 17.69
N SER A 247 -29.83 6.54 18.81
CA SER A 247 -28.36 6.72 18.84
C SER A 247 -27.56 5.49 18.36
N PHE A 248 -28.15 4.30 18.27
CA PHE A 248 -27.49 3.11 17.78
C PHE A 248 -27.13 3.17 16.29
N ALA A 249 -27.84 3.98 15.48
CA ALA A 249 -27.58 4.15 14.07
C ALA A 249 -26.22 4.85 13.78
N VAL A 250 -25.73 5.63 14.72
CA VAL A 250 -24.53 6.49 14.56
C VAL A 250 -23.28 5.64 14.27
N ILE A 251 -23.05 4.57 15.01
CA ILE A 251 -21.85 3.73 14.85
C ILE A 251 -21.83 2.99 13.50
N PRO A 252 -22.89 2.26 13.08
CA PRO A 252 -22.95 1.63 11.77
C PRO A 252 -22.78 2.61 10.60
N LEU A 253 -23.39 3.80 10.69
CA LEU A 253 -23.25 4.83 9.66
C LEU A 253 -21.83 5.37 9.57
N PHE A 254 -21.17 5.58 10.72
CA PHE A 254 -19.78 5.97 10.77
C PHE A 254 -18.87 4.88 10.22
N MET A 255 -19.13 3.60 10.53
CA MET A 255 -18.40 2.47 9.94
C MET A 255 -18.58 2.40 8.43
N LEU A 256 -19.78 2.62 7.91
CA LEU A 256 -20.05 2.65 6.48
C LEU A 256 -19.28 3.79 5.79
N TRP A 257 -19.31 4.98 6.40
CA TRP A 257 -18.55 6.13 5.89
C TRP A 257 -17.05 5.82 5.82
N MET A 258 -16.51 5.22 6.88
CA MET A 258 -15.10 4.85 6.95
C MET A 258 -14.75 3.74 5.96
N GLN A 259 -15.64 2.74 5.80
CA GLN A 259 -15.50 1.65 4.84
C GLN A 259 -15.38 2.16 3.39
N ILE A 260 -16.27 3.07 3.00
CA ILE A 260 -16.25 3.66 1.65
C ILE A 260 -15.03 4.54 1.48
N SER A 261 -14.65 5.31 2.51
CA SER A 261 -13.43 6.13 2.50
C SER A 261 -12.18 5.29 2.27
N TRP A 262 -12.00 4.19 3.01
CA TRP A 262 -10.89 3.28 2.78
C TRP A 262 -10.94 2.61 1.40
N THR A 263 -12.13 2.28 0.91
CA THR A 263 -12.29 1.73 -0.46
C THR A 263 -11.78 2.72 -1.49
N ILE A 264 -12.16 4.01 -1.41
CA ILE A 264 -11.68 5.06 -2.33
C ILE A 264 -10.15 5.19 -2.25
N ILE A 265 -9.58 5.18 -1.05
CA ILE A 265 -8.13 5.29 -0.84
C ILE A 265 -7.40 4.11 -1.47
N LEU A 266 -7.85 2.89 -1.23
CA LEU A 266 -7.19 1.68 -1.75
C LEU A 266 -7.34 1.54 -3.27
N GLU A 267 -8.49 1.93 -3.84
CA GLU A 267 -8.69 1.98 -5.29
C GLU A 267 -7.74 2.98 -5.96
N GLY A 268 -7.52 4.14 -5.35
CA GLY A 268 -6.54 5.10 -5.83
C GLY A 268 -5.10 4.56 -5.76
N ALA A 269 -4.76 3.80 -4.72
CA ALA A 269 -3.46 3.14 -4.61
C ALA A 269 -3.28 2.06 -5.70
N GLU A 270 -4.33 1.25 -5.97
CA GLU A 270 -4.33 0.26 -7.03
C GLU A 270 -4.19 0.90 -8.42
N LEU A 271 -4.90 2.02 -8.65
CA LEU A 271 -4.76 2.80 -9.88
C LEU A 271 -3.34 3.34 -10.04
N SER A 272 -2.71 3.81 -8.95
CA SER A 272 -1.32 4.28 -8.95
C SER A 272 -0.35 3.16 -9.32
N TYR A 273 -0.52 1.97 -8.75
CA TYR A 273 0.23 0.77 -9.09
C TYR A 273 0.06 0.40 -10.57
N THR A 274 -1.18 0.37 -11.04
CA THR A 274 -1.53 0.02 -12.42
C THR A 274 -0.91 1.00 -13.43
N ILE A 275 -0.97 2.31 -13.17
CA ILE A 275 -0.35 3.34 -14.02
C ILE A 275 1.17 3.19 -14.06
N GLN A 276 1.81 2.92 -12.92
CA GLN A 276 3.25 2.74 -12.88
C GLN A 276 3.72 1.50 -13.64
N ASN A 277 2.92 0.44 -13.61
CA ASN A 277 3.24 -0.85 -14.21
C ASN A 277 2.41 -1.14 -15.47
N HIS A 278 1.93 -0.09 -16.15
CA HIS A 278 1.04 -0.17 -17.31
C HIS A 278 1.58 -1.12 -18.42
N ASP A 279 2.87 -1.11 -18.70
CA ASP A 279 3.47 -1.97 -19.70
C ASP A 279 3.40 -3.47 -19.32
N ASP A 280 3.29 -3.77 -18.01
CA ASP A 280 3.08 -5.12 -17.50
C ASP A 280 1.64 -5.60 -17.67
N PHE A 281 0.66 -4.68 -17.64
CA PHE A 281 -0.75 -5.01 -17.86
C PHE A 281 -1.09 -5.27 -19.33
N LEU A 282 -0.40 -4.60 -20.25
CA LEU A 282 -0.59 -4.81 -21.69
C LEU A 282 0.03 -6.11 -22.20
N SER A 283 1.00 -6.69 -21.49
CA SER A 283 1.46 -8.04 -21.77
C SER A 283 0.39 -9.02 -21.24
N ASN A 284 -0.33 -9.67 -22.14
CA ASN A 284 -1.45 -10.59 -21.92
C ASN A 284 -1.19 -11.76 -20.91
N ASN A 285 -0.04 -11.76 -20.26
CA ASN A 285 0.41 -12.76 -19.30
C ASN A 285 0.23 -12.35 -17.82
N SER A 286 -0.44 -11.23 -17.53
CA SER A 286 -0.50 -10.67 -16.17
C SER A 286 -1.45 -11.39 -15.22
N GLN A 287 -2.35 -12.25 -15.70
CA GLN A 287 -3.35 -12.93 -14.87
C GLN A 287 -3.16 -14.45 -14.75
N ALA A 288 -2.36 -15.07 -15.59
CA ALA A 288 -2.21 -16.51 -15.55
C ALA A 288 -1.24 -16.95 -14.46
N ASP A 289 -1.66 -17.83 -13.58
CA ASP A 289 -0.73 -18.69 -12.88
C ASP A 289 0.14 -19.36 -13.96
N LEU A 290 1.45 -19.11 -13.88
CA LEU A 290 2.38 -19.69 -14.83
C LEU A 290 2.19 -21.21 -14.86
N SER A 291 2.09 -21.77 -16.06
CA SER A 291 2.19 -23.23 -16.19
C SER A 291 3.51 -23.70 -15.58
N TYR A 292 3.54 -24.91 -15.05
CA TYR A 292 4.78 -25.50 -14.51
C TYR A 292 5.98 -25.36 -15.48
N LYS A 293 5.76 -25.64 -16.78
CA LYS A 293 6.76 -25.45 -17.81
C LYS A 293 7.27 -24.01 -17.92
N ALA A 294 6.36 -23.04 -17.93
CA ALA A 294 6.73 -21.63 -18.05
C ALA A 294 7.51 -21.16 -16.81
N ARG A 295 7.07 -21.57 -15.60
CA ARG A 295 7.77 -21.30 -14.34
C ARG A 295 9.19 -21.84 -14.36
N MET A 296 9.37 -23.09 -14.80
CA MET A 296 10.68 -23.73 -14.88
C MET A 296 11.62 -23.02 -15.88
N VAL A 297 11.15 -22.80 -17.11
CA VAL A 297 11.94 -22.15 -18.16
C VAL A 297 12.35 -20.72 -17.77
N LEU A 298 11.44 -19.96 -17.18
CA LEU A 298 11.76 -18.60 -16.72
C LEU A 298 12.74 -18.61 -15.54
N SER A 299 12.61 -19.55 -14.59
CA SER A 299 13.55 -19.70 -13.48
C SER A 299 14.96 -20.04 -13.98
N ILE A 300 15.08 -20.95 -14.96
CA ILE A 300 16.35 -21.27 -15.62
C ILE A 300 16.94 -20.02 -16.27
N LYS A 301 16.14 -19.26 -17.01
CA LYS A 301 16.58 -18.05 -17.70
C LYS A 301 17.05 -16.96 -16.72
N ILE A 302 16.32 -16.74 -15.61
CA ILE A 302 16.73 -15.81 -14.54
C ILE A 302 18.08 -16.23 -13.97
N MET A 303 18.21 -17.50 -13.59
CA MET A 303 19.44 -17.99 -12.98
C MET A 303 20.63 -17.96 -13.92
N SER A 304 20.44 -18.30 -15.22
CA SER A 304 21.49 -18.19 -16.22
C SER A 304 22.03 -16.75 -16.34
N ILE A 305 21.13 -15.76 -16.43
CA ILE A 305 21.52 -14.34 -16.54
C ILE A 305 22.26 -13.88 -15.28
N VAL A 306 21.77 -14.24 -14.09
CA VAL A 306 22.37 -13.86 -12.81
C VAL A 306 23.72 -14.54 -12.61
N CYS A 307 23.83 -15.85 -12.87
CA CYS A 307 25.09 -16.60 -12.76
C CYS A 307 26.15 -16.11 -13.74
N LYS A 308 25.76 -15.80 -14.97
CA LYS A 308 26.68 -15.26 -15.99
C LYS A 308 27.25 -13.91 -15.55
N ARG A 309 26.38 -12.98 -15.12
CA ARG A 309 26.81 -11.66 -14.66
C ARG A 309 27.73 -11.74 -13.45
N PHE A 310 27.43 -12.65 -12.53
CA PHE A 310 28.27 -12.90 -11.36
C PHE A 310 29.66 -13.48 -11.76
N SER A 311 29.69 -14.41 -12.74
CA SER A 311 30.95 -14.97 -13.23
C SER A 311 31.84 -13.94 -13.94
N GLU A 312 31.22 -12.87 -14.51
CA GLU A 312 31.90 -11.75 -15.15
C GLU A 312 32.40 -10.69 -14.13
N GLY A 313 32.15 -10.88 -12.82
CA GLY A 313 32.51 -9.92 -11.76
C GLY A 313 31.77 -8.58 -11.84
N LYS A 314 30.63 -8.53 -12.54
CA LYS A 314 29.81 -7.33 -12.69
C LYS A 314 28.86 -7.17 -11.50
N LEU A 315 28.43 -5.92 -11.25
CA LEU A 315 27.45 -5.61 -10.24
C LEU A 315 26.16 -6.42 -10.45
N ALA A 316 25.60 -6.97 -9.37
CA ALA A 316 24.38 -7.78 -9.39
C ALA A 316 23.18 -7.02 -9.98
N TYR A 317 22.19 -7.75 -10.47
CA TYR A 317 21.00 -7.15 -11.06
C TYR A 317 19.98 -6.72 -10.00
N SER A 318 19.35 -5.56 -10.19
CA SER A 318 18.11 -5.22 -9.51
C SER A 318 16.89 -5.90 -10.15
N SER A 319 15.78 -5.98 -9.41
CA SER A 319 14.52 -6.52 -9.95
C SER A 319 14.04 -5.77 -11.21
N MET A 320 14.26 -4.45 -11.26
CA MET A 320 13.90 -3.62 -12.41
C MET A 320 14.73 -3.96 -13.65
N GLN A 321 16.04 -4.14 -13.49
CA GLN A 321 16.92 -4.54 -14.58
C GLN A 321 16.61 -5.94 -15.12
N LEU A 322 16.29 -6.89 -14.21
CA LEU A 322 15.85 -8.24 -14.59
C LEU A 322 14.54 -8.21 -15.37
N LYS A 323 13.57 -7.39 -14.93
CA LYS A 323 12.31 -7.16 -15.64
C LYS A 323 12.54 -6.68 -17.07
N GLU A 324 13.36 -5.64 -17.24
CA GLU A 324 13.65 -5.07 -18.56
C GLU A 324 14.34 -6.09 -19.49
N GLN A 325 15.27 -6.87 -18.95
CA GLN A 325 16.03 -7.85 -19.75
C GLN A 325 15.17 -9.06 -20.13
N LEU A 326 14.24 -9.47 -19.28
CA LEU A 326 13.40 -10.65 -19.52
C LEU A 326 12.10 -10.32 -20.27
N GLY A 327 11.66 -9.06 -20.25
CA GLY A 327 10.39 -8.63 -20.83
C GLY A 327 9.16 -9.26 -20.19
N ILE A 328 9.24 -9.61 -18.89
CA ILE A 328 8.14 -10.21 -18.13
C ILE A 328 7.56 -9.20 -17.12
N SER A 329 6.32 -9.44 -16.69
CA SER A 329 5.67 -8.56 -15.71
C SER A 329 6.39 -8.63 -14.36
N MET A 330 6.38 -7.51 -13.60
CA MET A 330 6.98 -7.45 -12.27
C MET A 330 6.34 -8.46 -11.30
N ARG A 331 5.04 -8.72 -11.44
CA ARG A 331 4.30 -9.70 -10.64
C ARG A 331 4.84 -11.12 -10.83
N VAL A 332 5.06 -11.50 -12.08
CA VAL A 332 5.64 -12.82 -12.43
C VAL A 332 7.08 -12.90 -11.94
N LEU A 333 7.88 -11.87 -12.19
CA LEU A 333 9.27 -11.81 -11.76
C LEU A 333 9.39 -11.92 -10.23
N SER A 334 8.63 -11.13 -9.48
CA SER A 334 8.68 -11.15 -8.00
C SER A 334 8.32 -12.52 -7.42
N LYS A 335 7.35 -13.23 -8.02
CA LYS A 335 7.00 -14.61 -7.62
C LYS A 335 8.17 -15.56 -7.88
N LEU A 336 8.79 -15.48 -9.06
CA LEU A 336 9.92 -16.34 -9.43
C LEU A 336 11.17 -16.06 -8.58
N LEU A 337 11.48 -14.78 -8.32
CA LEU A 337 12.60 -14.40 -7.46
C LEU A 337 12.40 -14.92 -6.02
N TYR A 338 11.18 -14.80 -5.50
CA TYR A 338 10.84 -15.35 -4.18
C TYR A 338 11.00 -16.87 -4.14
N ASP A 339 10.49 -17.60 -5.15
CA ASP A 339 10.62 -19.05 -5.23
C ASP A 339 12.10 -19.47 -5.27
N LEU A 340 12.93 -18.75 -6.06
CA LEU A 340 14.38 -19.00 -6.17
C LEU A 340 15.14 -18.69 -4.85
N GLN A 341 14.68 -17.72 -4.08
CA GLN A 341 15.22 -17.44 -2.75
C GLN A 341 14.85 -18.53 -1.74
N GLN A 342 13.60 -18.99 -1.76
CA GLN A 342 13.14 -20.07 -0.87
C GLN A 342 13.95 -21.37 -1.05
N ILE A 343 14.40 -21.65 -2.26
CA ILE A 343 15.23 -22.82 -2.56
C ILE A 343 16.74 -22.56 -2.45
N HIS A 344 17.15 -21.38 -1.93
CA HIS A 344 18.55 -20.95 -1.77
C HIS A 344 19.35 -20.89 -3.08
N PHE A 345 18.71 -20.57 -4.21
CA PHE A 345 19.40 -20.33 -5.49
C PHE A 345 19.79 -18.86 -5.66
N LEU A 346 19.00 -17.94 -5.11
CA LEU A 346 19.25 -16.50 -5.10
C LEU A 346 19.40 -15.96 -3.69
N ALA A 347 20.33 -15.03 -3.53
CA ALA A 347 20.48 -14.20 -2.35
C ALA A 347 20.25 -12.73 -2.69
N GLU A 348 19.60 -12.02 -1.78
CA GLU A 348 19.49 -10.57 -1.83
C GLU A 348 20.72 -9.92 -1.18
N ILE A 349 21.25 -8.89 -1.86
CA ILE A 349 22.29 -8.01 -1.31
C ILE A 349 21.80 -6.57 -1.36
N MET A 350 22.16 -5.79 -0.36
CA MET A 350 21.92 -4.36 -0.35
C MET A 350 23.12 -3.64 -0.95
N HIS A 351 22.88 -2.77 -1.90
CA HIS A 351 23.99 -2.10 -2.61
C HIS A 351 24.39 -0.76 -1.98
N ASP A 352 23.52 -0.15 -1.19
CA ASP A 352 23.79 1.17 -0.60
C ASP A 352 23.68 1.11 0.92
N ASP A 353 24.50 1.91 1.65
CA ASP A 353 24.42 2.05 3.11
C ASP A 353 23.04 2.51 3.59
N LYS A 354 22.25 3.10 2.68
CA LYS A 354 20.85 3.49 2.92
C LYS A 354 19.83 2.38 2.72
N GLY A 355 20.24 1.19 2.21
CA GLY A 355 19.38 0.02 2.01
C GLY A 355 18.25 0.21 0.98
N GLU A 356 18.41 1.15 0.04
CA GLU A 356 17.34 1.55 -0.88
C GLU A 356 17.20 0.65 -2.11
N GLU A 357 18.23 -0.09 -2.52
CA GLU A 357 18.20 -0.95 -3.70
C GLU A 357 18.60 -2.38 -3.37
N VAL A 358 17.68 -3.32 -3.63
CA VAL A 358 17.92 -4.76 -3.48
C VAL A 358 18.43 -5.30 -4.80
N LEU A 359 19.60 -5.96 -4.74
CA LEU A 359 20.21 -6.64 -5.86
C LEU A 359 20.20 -8.16 -5.63
N TYR A 360 20.27 -8.92 -6.72
CA TYR A 360 20.17 -10.38 -6.72
C TYR A 360 21.44 -11.03 -7.23
N GLN A 361 22.01 -11.93 -6.43
CA GLN A 361 23.18 -12.73 -6.80
C GLN A 361 22.95 -14.22 -6.51
N PRO A 362 23.79 -15.13 -7.08
CA PRO A 362 23.74 -16.54 -6.71
C PRO A 362 23.97 -16.73 -5.21
N ALA A 363 23.17 -17.59 -4.57
CA ALA A 363 23.31 -17.90 -3.14
C ALA A 363 24.36 -18.96 -2.85
N GLU A 364 24.69 -19.78 -3.85
CA GLU A 364 25.64 -20.89 -3.74
C GLU A 364 26.72 -20.81 -4.84
N ALA A 365 27.73 -21.65 -4.74
CA ALA A 365 28.81 -21.72 -5.72
C ALA A 365 28.28 -22.11 -7.11
N LEU A 366 28.79 -21.46 -8.19
CA LEU A 366 28.31 -21.63 -9.55
C LEU A 366 28.46 -23.05 -10.12
N ASN A 367 29.32 -23.88 -9.52
CA ASN A 367 29.53 -25.27 -9.93
C ASN A 367 28.40 -26.20 -9.46
N ILE A 368 27.68 -25.81 -8.41
CA ILE A 368 26.56 -26.58 -7.82
C ILE A 368 25.25 -26.18 -8.51
N LEU A 369 25.13 -24.95 -8.98
CA LEU A 369 23.92 -24.41 -9.59
C LEU A 369 23.73 -24.96 -11.01
N THR A 370 23.01 -26.08 -11.08
CA THR A 370 22.69 -26.80 -12.34
C THR A 370 21.19 -26.79 -12.61
N ILE A 371 20.78 -27.13 -13.84
CA ILE A 371 19.35 -27.27 -14.19
C ILE A 371 18.68 -28.36 -13.36
N GLY A 372 19.35 -29.50 -13.17
CA GLY A 372 18.81 -30.62 -12.38
C GLY A 372 18.60 -30.25 -10.92
N GLU A 373 19.56 -29.57 -10.30
CA GLU A 373 19.43 -29.12 -8.93
C GLU A 373 18.32 -28.08 -8.76
N LEU A 374 18.20 -27.12 -9.70
CA LEU A 374 17.12 -26.16 -9.75
C LEU A 374 15.75 -26.86 -9.84
N HIS A 375 15.61 -27.83 -10.72
CA HIS A 375 14.39 -28.58 -10.91
C HIS A 375 14.04 -29.39 -9.66
N SER A 376 15.01 -30.10 -9.09
CA SER A 376 14.83 -30.90 -7.87
C SER A 376 14.34 -30.07 -6.69
N ARG A 377 14.93 -28.87 -6.47
CA ARG A 377 14.52 -28.02 -5.35
C ARG A 377 13.20 -27.29 -5.60
N LEU A 378 12.93 -26.82 -6.84
CA LEU A 378 11.64 -26.21 -7.17
C LEU A 378 10.47 -27.18 -7.10
N SER A 379 10.68 -28.45 -7.45
CA SER A 379 9.63 -29.47 -7.38
C SER A 379 9.27 -29.86 -5.94
N LYS A 380 10.18 -29.65 -4.99
CA LYS A 380 9.97 -29.88 -3.56
C LYS A 380 9.38 -28.65 -2.84
N LEU A 381 9.22 -27.54 -3.54
CA LEU A 381 8.66 -26.32 -2.96
C LEU A 381 7.14 -26.46 -2.81
N GLY A 382 6.66 -26.52 -1.58
CA GLY A 382 5.25 -26.69 -1.24
C GLY A 382 5.02 -27.77 -0.20
N THR A 383 3.77 -28.18 -0.04
CA THR A 383 3.40 -29.27 0.88
C THR A 383 3.70 -30.60 0.22
N ASN A 384 4.55 -31.41 0.84
CA ASN A 384 4.76 -32.80 0.39
C ASN A 384 3.53 -33.64 0.76
N VAL A 385 3.11 -34.47 -0.16
CA VAL A 385 2.13 -35.55 0.15
C VAL A 385 2.84 -36.65 0.92
N ASP A 386 2.19 -37.19 1.94
CA ASP A 386 2.75 -38.26 2.76
C ASP A 386 3.27 -39.42 1.90
N SER A 387 4.47 -39.88 2.19
CA SER A 387 5.16 -40.94 1.48
C SER A 387 4.32 -42.23 1.42
N ASP A 388 3.49 -42.48 2.42
CA ASP A 388 2.63 -43.67 2.53
C ASP A 388 1.50 -43.69 1.49
N ILE A 389 1.03 -42.50 1.04
CA ILE A 389 0.03 -42.40 -0.03
C ILE A 389 0.67 -42.63 -1.39
N LEU A 390 1.96 -42.25 -1.55
CA LEU A 390 2.69 -42.32 -2.80
C LEU A 390 3.34 -43.68 -3.03
N SER A 391 3.66 -44.45 -1.98
CA SER A 391 4.33 -45.76 -2.06
C SER A 391 3.40 -46.94 -2.36
N ALA A 392 2.09 -46.68 -2.56
CA ALA A 392 1.08 -47.71 -2.64
C ALA A 392 0.97 -48.43 -4.00
N SER A 393 1.72 -48.03 -5.06
CA SER A 393 1.62 -48.71 -6.36
C SER A 393 2.96 -48.82 -7.11
N LYS A 394 3.14 -49.90 -7.85
CA LYS A 394 4.33 -50.14 -8.69
C LYS A 394 4.49 -49.13 -9.82
N GLU A 395 3.38 -48.58 -10.32
CA GLU A 395 3.36 -47.54 -11.33
C GLU A 395 4.03 -46.25 -10.84
N TRP A 396 3.86 -45.96 -9.53
CA TRP A 396 4.48 -44.81 -8.90
C TRP A 396 6.01 -44.93 -8.81
N GLU A 397 6.52 -46.11 -8.44
CA GLU A 397 7.97 -46.37 -8.41
C GLU A 397 8.61 -46.12 -9.77
N SER A 398 7.97 -46.58 -10.85
CA SER A 398 8.45 -46.37 -12.21
C SER A 398 8.46 -44.90 -12.60
N ALA A 399 7.47 -44.10 -12.19
CA ALA A 399 7.41 -42.68 -12.44
C ALA A 399 8.51 -41.90 -11.69
N ILE A 400 8.79 -42.28 -10.43
CA ILE A 400 9.88 -41.68 -9.64
C ILE A 400 11.23 -42.01 -10.30
N LEU A 401 11.50 -43.21 -10.72
CA LEU A 401 12.75 -43.58 -11.39
C LEU A 401 13.00 -42.77 -12.66
N LEU A 402 11.98 -42.60 -13.50
CA LEU A 402 12.08 -41.75 -14.71
C LEU A 402 12.34 -40.30 -14.37
N TYR A 403 11.72 -39.79 -13.30
CA TYR A 403 11.94 -38.44 -12.85
C TYR A 403 13.37 -38.23 -12.33
N ASP A 404 13.88 -39.13 -11.53
CA ASP A 404 15.23 -39.10 -10.97
C ASP A 404 16.28 -39.23 -12.07
N GLU A 405 16.08 -40.06 -13.09
CA GLU A 405 16.95 -40.18 -14.27
C GLU A 405 17.00 -38.85 -15.05
N TYR A 406 15.84 -38.18 -15.22
CA TYR A 406 15.78 -36.87 -15.83
C TYR A 406 16.59 -35.82 -15.05
N ILE A 407 16.42 -35.80 -13.71
CA ILE A 407 17.13 -34.88 -12.82
C ILE A 407 18.65 -35.10 -12.91
N GLU A 408 19.12 -36.36 -12.87
CA GLU A 408 20.56 -36.68 -12.95
C GLU A 408 21.17 -36.22 -14.29
N LYS A 409 20.51 -36.46 -15.41
CA LYS A 409 20.96 -35.93 -16.72
C LYS A 409 20.99 -34.40 -16.76
N ALA A 410 20.04 -33.76 -16.12
CA ALA A 410 19.96 -32.31 -16.06
C ALA A 410 20.99 -31.67 -15.10
N ARG A 411 21.60 -32.43 -14.16
CA ARG A 411 22.69 -31.96 -13.28
C ARG A 411 24.00 -31.72 -14.01
N GLU A 412 24.19 -32.31 -15.18
CA GLU A 412 25.38 -32.04 -16.01
C GLU A 412 25.39 -30.63 -16.58
N ILE A 413 24.22 -29.98 -16.71
CA ILE A 413 24.09 -28.67 -17.37
C ILE A 413 24.17 -27.56 -16.32
N LYS A 414 25.30 -26.83 -16.31
CA LYS A 414 25.53 -25.69 -15.41
C LYS A 414 24.83 -24.45 -15.92
N LEU A 415 24.09 -23.77 -15.05
CA LEU A 415 23.31 -22.57 -15.39
C LEU A 415 24.16 -21.40 -15.92
N LYS A 416 25.42 -21.27 -15.47
CA LYS A 416 26.35 -20.26 -15.96
C LYS A 416 26.78 -20.43 -17.42
N ASN A 417 26.62 -21.63 -18.00
CA ASN A 417 27.02 -21.96 -19.35
C ASN A 417 25.89 -21.77 -20.39
N LEU A 418 24.68 -21.46 -19.92
CA LEU A 418 23.54 -21.13 -20.76
C LEU A 418 23.56 -19.63 -21.13
#